data_2e9718c246e46a5e9cb5e1f7c05ce0a5
#
_entry.id   2e9718c246e46a5e9cb5e1f7c05ce0a5
#
_cell.length_a   1.000
_cell.length_b   1.000
_cell.length_c   1.000
_cell.angle_alpha   90.00
_cell.angle_beta   90.00
_cell.angle_gamma   90.00
#
_symmetry.space_group_name_H-M   'P 1'
#
loop_
_entity.id
_entity.type
_entity.pdbx_description
1 polymer ?
#
loop_
_entity_poly.entity_id
_entity_poly.type
_entity_poly.pdbx_seq_one_letter_code
_entity_poly.pdbx_strand_id
1 'polypeptide(L)'
;MNGRRESGAYLLGNHRPDGSREISEFVFYDDIDPAALATGIVTIRQTALPRLWQVCRSRGLGVVADVHVHPHGYSQSDSDQANPVIPRVGHLALILPNFARGRPLPGSIGIYEFLGAGRWASHSAEGTRFFKLEGGS
;
A
#
# COMPACT_ATOMS: atom_id res chain seq x y z
N MET A 1 -10.47 -9.57 7.36
CA MET A 1 -11.10 -8.25 7.25
C MET A 1 -12.61 -8.41 7.18
N ASN A 2 -13.34 -7.58 7.87
CA ASN A 2 -14.80 -7.65 7.85
C ASN A 2 -15.45 -6.76 6.77
N GLY A 3 -14.66 -6.07 5.94
CA GLY A 3 -15.15 -5.22 4.86
C GLY A 3 -15.83 -3.93 5.28
N ARG A 4 -15.73 -3.56 6.56
CA ARG A 4 -16.40 -2.37 7.11
C ARG A 4 -15.45 -1.39 7.79
N ARG A 5 -14.15 -1.68 7.84
CA ARG A 5 -13.14 -0.85 8.47
C ARG A 5 -11.97 -0.67 7.54
N GLU A 6 -11.31 0.48 7.65
CA GLU A 6 -10.05 0.65 6.95
C GLU A 6 -9.05 -0.36 7.49
N SER A 7 -8.31 -0.97 6.58
CA SER A 7 -7.26 -1.94 6.90
C SER A 7 -6.27 -1.93 5.75
N GLY A 8 -5.15 -2.63 5.91
CA GLY A 8 -4.19 -2.68 4.83
C GLY A 8 -2.99 -3.54 5.16
N ALA A 9 -2.07 -3.52 4.22
CA ALA A 9 -0.89 -4.37 4.26
C ALA A 9 0.29 -3.73 3.56
N TYR A 10 1.49 -4.12 3.99
CA TYR A 10 2.70 -3.88 3.21
C TYR A 10 2.82 -4.97 2.15
N LEU A 11 3.18 -4.57 0.94
CA LEU A 11 3.39 -5.49 -0.16
C LEU A 11 4.89 -5.69 -0.33
N LEU A 12 5.32 -6.94 -0.22
CA LEU A 12 6.73 -7.30 -0.22
C LEU A 12 7.10 -7.97 -1.54
N GLY A 13 8.30 -7.70 -2.01
CA GLY A 13 8.77 -8.26 -3.25
C GLY A 13 10.13 -7.70 -3.63
N ASN A 14 10.34 -7.57 -4.93
CA ASN A 14 11.63 -7.16 -5.48
C ASN A 14 11.46 -6.02 -6.48
N HIS A 15 12.43 -5.11 -6.49
CA HIS A 15 12.59 -4.14 -7.55
C HIS A 15 13.42 -4.80 -8.66
N ARG A 16 12.97 -4.69 -9.90
CA ARG A 16 13.67 -5.24 -11.06
C ARG A 16 14.53 -4.18 -11.73
N PRO A 17 15.57 -4.58 -12.47
CA PRO A 17 16.44 -3.61 -13.15
C PRO A 17 15.72 -2.70 -14.14
N ASP A 18 14.60 -3.14 -14.71
CA ASP A 18 13.81 -2.34 -15.64
C ASP A 18 12.93 -1.29 -14.96
N GLY A 19 13.00 -1.19 -13.62
CA GLY A 19 12.20 -0.25 -12.85
C GLY A 19 10.86 -0.79 -12.38
N SER A 20 10.45 -1.99 -12.84
CA SER A 20 9.22 -2.61 -12.38
C SER A 20 9.40 -3.22 -11.01
N ARG A 21 8.29 -3.52 -10.35
CA ARG A 21 8.28 -4.11 -9.02
C ARG A 21 7.43 -5.38 -9.03
N GLU A 22 7.99 -6.46 -8.50
CA GLU A 22 7.27 -7.71 -8.37
C GLU A 22 6.77 -7.83 -6.93
N ILE A 23 5.46 -8.07 -6.76
CA ILE A 23 4.86 -8.31 -5.45
C ILE A 23 4.68 -9.80 -5.30
N SER A 24 5.26 -10.39 -4.25
CA SER A 24 5.18 -11.84 -4.02
C SER A 24 4.55 -12.19 -2.67
N GLU A 25 4.60 -11.30 -1.68
CA GLU A 25 4.07 -11.56 -0.36
C GLU A 25 3.46 -10.27 0.22
N PHE A 26 2.75 -10.41 1.32
CA PHE A 26 2.24 -9.26 2.06
C PHE A 26 2.29 -9.53 3.56
N VAL A 27 2.26 -8.45 4.34
CA VAL A 27 2.14 -8.52 5.79
C VAL A 27 1.19 -7.41 6.24
N PHE A 28 0.21 -7.76 7.07
CA PHE A 28 -0.79 -6.78 7.50
C PHE A 28 -0.17 -5.69 8.37
N TYR A 29 -0.74 -4.49 8.32
CA TYR A 29 -0.28 -3.36 9.13
C TYR A 29 -0.30 -3.70 10.62
N ASP A 30 -1.38 -4.34 11.11
CA ASP A 30 -1.52 -4.63 12.52
C ASP A 30 -0.62 -5.78 13.00
N ASP A 31 -0.02 -6.55 12.09
CA ASP A 31 1.03 -7.50 12.45
C ASP A 31 2.36 -6.78 12.74
N ILE A 32 2.54 -5.59 12.19
CA ILE A 32 3.73 -4.77 12.39
C ILE A 32 3.51 -3.79 13.54
N ASP A 33 2.37 -3.12 13.57
CA ASP A 33 1.97 -2.19 14.62
C ASP A 33 0.57 -2.55 15.09
N PRO A 34 0.42 -3.22 16.24
CA PRO A 34 -0.90 -3.62 16.73
C PRO A 34 -1.87 -2.46 16.92
N ALA A 35 -1.39 -1.23 17.02
CA ALA A 35 -2.23 -0.05 17.15
C ALA A 35 -2.58 0.61 15.82
N ALA A 36 -2.10 0.05 14.69
CA ALA A 36 -2.23 0.71 13.38
C ALA A 36 -3.69 0.99 12.98
N LEU A 37 -4.62 0.16 13.42
CA LEU A 37 -6.04 0.27 13.06
C LEU A 37 -6.94 0.61 14.25
N ALA A 38 -6.35 1.01 15.37
CA ALA A 38 -7.07 1.17 16.64
C ALA A 38 -8.16 2.25 16.56
N THR A 39 -7.96 3.28 15.73
CA THR A 39 -8.91 4.39 15.58
C THR A 39 -9.86 4.20 14.40
N GLY A 40 -9.74 3.09 13.66
CA GLY A 40 -10.49 2.87 12.42
C GLY A 40 -9.84 3.52 11.21
N ILE A 41 -8.80 4.31 11.40
CA ILE A 41 -8.01 4.96 10.36
C ILE A 41 -6.61 4.37 10.43
N VAL A 42 -6.00 4.12 9.26
CA VAL A 42 -4.64 3.58 9.21
C VAL A 42 -3.66 4.62 9.75
N THR A 43 -2.95 4.27 10.82
CA THR A 43 -1.91 5.11 11.41
C THR A 43 -0.74 4.21 11.81
N ILE A 44 0.40 4.38 11.17
CA ILE A 44 1.59 3.57 11.45
C ILE A 44 2.59 4.42 12.23
N ARG A 45 2.97 3.93 13.41
CA ARG A 45 3.98 4.60 14.23
C ARG A 45 5.36 4.34 13.64
N GLN A 46 6.18 5.38 13.54
CA GLN A 46 7.54 5.24 13.02
C GLN A 46 8.36 4.25 13.84
N THR A 47 8.07 4.14 15.14
CA THR A 47 8.74 3.20 16.04
C THR A 47 8.44 1.75 15.72
N ALA A 48 7.42 1.46 14.92
CA ALA A 48 7.09 0.10 14.50
C ALA A 48 7.84 -0.35 13.24
N LEU A 49 8.41 0.58 12.47
CA LEU A 49 9.08 0.25 11.21
C LEU A 49 10.26 -0.72 11.34
N PRO A 50 11.08 -0.68 12.41
CA PRO A 50 12.14 -1.68 12.57
C PRO A 50 11.65 -3.12 12.54
N ARG A 51 10.44 -3.39 13.04
CA ARG A 51 9.82 -4.72 12.97
C ARG A 51 9.55 -5.11 11.50
N LEU A 52 9.08 -4.17 10.70
CA LEU A 52 8.86 -4.39 9.28
C LEU A 52 10.17 -4.73 8.56
N TRP A 53 11.24 -3.97 8.85
CA TRP A 53 12.54 -4.21 8.23
C TRP A 53 13.10 -5.58 8.62
N GLN A 54 12.84 -6.03 9.85
CA GLN A 54 13.25 -7.37 10.30
C GLN A 54 12.52 -8.45 9.51
N VAL A 55 11.21 -8.29 9.27
CA VAL A 55 10.44 -9.23 8.46
C VAL A 55 11.00 -9.28 7.03
N CYS A 56 11.29 -8.13 6.45
CA CYS A 56 11.89 -8.06 5.12
C CYS A 56 13.21 -8.81 5.05
N ARG A 57 14.09 -8.59 6.02
CA ARG A 57 15.39 -9.27 6.05
C ARG A 57 15.21 -10.79 6.18
N SER A 58 14.28 -11.24 7.02
CA SER A 58 14.09 -12.68 7.23
C SER A 58 13.52 -13.37 6.00
N ARG A 59 12.81 -12.64 5.15
CA ARG A 59 12.20 -13.20 3.92
C ARG A 59 13.03 -12.92 2.67
N GLY A 60 14.08 -12.13 2.79
CA GLY A 60 14.89 -11.73 1.63
C GLY A 60 14.15 -10.84 0.65
N LEU A 61 13.20 -10.04 1.13
CA LEU A 61 12.36 -9.18 0.30
C LEU A 61 12.43 -7.73 0.80
N GLY A 62 11.99 -6.80 -0.04
CA GLY A 62 11.82 -5.41 0.34
C GLY A 62 10.37 -5.00 0.28
N VAL A 63 10.05 -3.82 0.81
CA VAL A 63 8.73 -3.24 0.67
C VAL A 63 8.68 -2.56 -0.70
N VAL A 64 7.76 -2.98 -1.56
CA VAL A 64 7.60 -2.41 -2.91
C VAL A 64 6.39 -1.49 -3.01
N ALA A 65 5.43 -1.64 -2.10
CA ALA A 65 4.24 -0.77 -2.04
C ALA A 65 3.51 -1.05 -0.73
N ASP A 66 2.49 -0.27 -0.42
CA ASP A 66 1.50 -0.64 0.58
C ASP A 66 0.10 -0.50 -0.04
N VAL A 67 -0.86 -1.17 0.56
CA VAL A 67 -2.25 -1.11 0.13
C VAL A 67 -3.14 -0.93 1.33
N HIS A 68 -4.14 -0.04 1.23
CA HIS A 68 -5.19 0.04 2.24
C HIS A 68 -6.55 0.22 1.57
N VAL A 69 -7.62 -0.01 2.35
CA VAL A 69 -8.98 0.01 1.82
C VAL A 69 -9.70 1.26 2.28
N HIS A 70 -10.49 1.85 1.40
CA HIS A 70 -11.36 2.98 1.70
C HIS A 70 -12.83 2.55 1.61
N PRO A 71 -13.74 3.22 2.34
CA PRO A 71 -15.15 2.82 2.33
C PRO A 71 -15.85 3.06 1.00
N HIS A 72 -15.43 4.03 0.23
CA HIS A 72 -16.11 4.41 -1.02
C HIS A 72 -15.16 4.42 -2.21
N GLY A 73 -14.56 5.56 -2.51
CA GLY A 73 -13.69 5.70 -3.65
C GLY A 73 -12.25 5.32 -3.35
N TYR A 74 -11.35 5.63 -4.28
CA TYR A 74 -9.94 5.33 -4.12
C TYR A 74 -9.05 6.57 -4.06
N SER A 75 -9.65 7.74 -3.82
CA SER A 75 -8.87 8.97 -3.66
C SER A 75 -8.17 8.99 -2.31
N GLN A 76 -6.98 9.60 -2.26
CA GLN A 76 -6.31 9.80 -0.99
C GLN A 76 -7.07 10.83 -0.14
N SER A 77 -7.17 10.54 1.16
CA SER A 77 -7.66 11.52 2.12
C SER A 77 -6.55 12.52 2.45
N ASP A 78 -6.90 13.62 3.14
CA ASP A 78 -5.90 14.58 3.62
C ASP A 78 -4.93 13.88 4.57
N SER A 79 -5.42 12.96 5.39
CA SER A 79 -4.59 12.18 6.31
C SER A 79 -3.61 11.29 5.55
N ASP A 80 -4.07 10.62 4.48
CA ASP A 80 -3.19 9.80 3.65
C ASP A 80 -2.05 10.62 3.06
N GLN A 81 -2.37 11.82 2.56
CA GLN A 81 -1.37 12.68 1.93
C GLN A 81 -0.36 13.22 2.94
N ALA A 82 -0.83 13.53 4.15
CA ALA A 82 0.02 14.10 5.20
C ALA A 82 0.85 13.05 5.92
N ASN A 83 0.41 11.78 5.91
CA ASN A 83 1.01 10.71 6.71
C ASN A 83 1.33 9.49 5.84
N PRO A 84 2.34 9.56 4.96
CA PRO A 84 2.72 8.39 4.17
C PRO A 84 3.14 7.25 5.09
N VAL A 85 2.66 6.05 4.79
CA VAL A 85 2.99 4.84 5.57
C VAL A 85 4.48 4.58 5.55
N ILE A 86 5.09 4.72 4.37
CA ILE A 86 6.55 4.68 4.20
C ILE A 86 6.97 6.03 3.60
N PRO A 87 7.56 6.92 4.38
CA PRO A 87 7.91 8.27 3.90
C PRO A 87 9.21 8.27 3.10
N ARG A 88 9.21 7.55 2.00
CA ARG A 88 10.38 7.44 1.10
C ARG A 88 9.96 7.81 -0.31
N VAL A 89 10.71 8.69 -0.95
CA VAL A 89 10.44 9.09 -2.34
C VAL A 89 10.43 7.86 -3.24
N GLY A 90 9.41 7.77 -4.09
CA GLY A 90 9.21 6.62 -4.97
C GLY A 90 8.32 5.52 -4.39
N HIS A 91 7.97 5.60 -3.11
CA HIS A 91 7.09 4.60 -2.50
C HIS A 91 5.69 4.69 -3.13
N LEU A 92 5.08 3.53 -3.39
CA LEU A 92 3.75 3.44 -3.97
C LEU A 92 2.72 3.08 -2.91
N ALA A 93 1.64 3.85 -2.86
CA ALA A 93 0.50 3.59 -2.00
C ALA A 93 -0.70 3.24 -2.88
N LEU A 94 -1.29 2.08 -2.64
CA LEU A 94 -2.46 1.60 -3.37
C LEU A 94 -3.70 1.72 -2.49
N ILE A 95 -4.81 2.12 -3.08
CA ILE A 95 -6.08 2.26 -2.37
C ILE A 95 -7.14 1.42 -3.07
N LEU A 96 -7.75 0.49 -2.33
CA LEU A 96 -8.87 -0.31 -2.82
C LEU A 96 -10.18 0.33 -2.40
N PRO A 97 -11.09 0.59 -3.34
CA PRO A 97 -12.36 1.23 -3.02
C PRO A 97 -13.36 0.26 -2.39
N ASN A 98 -14.41 0.80 -1.81
CA ASN A 98 -15.57 0.07 -1.29
C ASN A 98 -15.19 -1.03 -0.29
N PHE A 99 -14.20 -0.75 0.60
CA PHE A 99 -13.66 -1.73 1.54
C PHE A 99 -13.21 -3.02 0.84
N ALA A 100 -12.70 -2.92 -0.38
CA ALA A 100 -12.27 -4.04 -1.21
C ALA A 100 -13.41 -5.00 -1.58
N ARG A 101 -14.67 -4.56 -1.47
CA ARG A 101 -15.81 -5.35 -1.91
C ARG A 101 -15.82 -5.45 -3.43
N GLY A 102 -16.35 -6.56 -3.92
CA GLY A 102 -16.33 -6.84 -5.33
C GLY A 102 -14.96 -7.33 -5.74
N ARG A 103 -14.52 -6.93 -6.90
CA ARG A 103 -13.28 -7.43 -7.48
C ARG A 103 -12.46 -6.26 -8.03
N PRO A 104 -11.70 -5.56 -7.16
CA PRO A 104 -10.88 -4.45 -7.62
C PRO A 104 -9.88 -4.89 -8.68
N LEU A 105 -9.86 -4.16 -9.79
CA LEU A 105 -8.97 -4.45 -10.91
C LEU A 105 -8.12 -3.20 -11.20
N PRO A 106 -6.96 -3.36 -11.86
CA PRO A 106 -6.21 -2.21 -12.34
C PRO A 106 -7.13 -1.29 -13.15
N GLY A 107 -7.06 0.01 -12.87
CA GLY A 107 -7.97 0.99 -13.45
C GLY A 107 -9.13 1.36 -12.54
N SER A 108 -9.42 0.55 -11.52
CA SER A 108 -10.46 0.84 -10.53
C SER A 108 -9.87 1.01 -9.12
N ILE A 109 -8.57 1.07 -9.00
CA ILE A 109 -7.88 1.27 -7.71
C ILE A 109 -7.05 2.55 -7.78
N GLY A 110 -6.80 3.16 -6.62
CA GLY A 110 -5.90 4.30 -6.52
C GLY A 110 -4.45 3.84 -6.51
N ILE A 111 -3.59 4.52 -7.25
CA ILE A 111 -2.15 4.27 -7.29
C ILE A 111 -1.45 5.60 -7.15
N TYR A 112 -0.70 5.79 -6.06
CA TYR A 112 -0.08 7.06 -5.74
C TYR A 112 1.39 6.87 -5.40
N GLU A 113 2.23 7.72 -5.97
CA GLU A 113 3.68 7.69 -5.73
C GLU A 113 4.08 8.89 -4.87
N PHE A 114 4.79 8.63 -3.77
CA PHE A 114 5.27 9.69 -2.88
C PHE A 114 6.46 10.41 -3.52
N LEU A 115 6.36 11.73 -3.62
CA LEU A 115 7.40 12.59 -4.21
C LEU A 115 8.23 13.34 -3.16
N GLY A 116 7.89 13.18 -1.88
CA GLY A 116 8.51 13.91 -0.79
C GLY A 116 7.79 15.21 -0.49
N ALA A 117 8.03 15.77 0.69
CA ALA A 117 7.48 17.06 1.12
C ALA A 117 5.95 17.17 0.97
N GLY A 118 5.24 16.08 1.29
CA GLY A 118 3.77 16.06 1.22
C GLY A 118 3.21 16.02 -0.19
N ARG A 119 4.03 15.83 -1.21
CA ARG A 119 3.59 15.81 -2.60
C ARG A 119 3.45 14.39 -3.11
N TRP A 120 2.46 14.18 -4.01
CA TRP A 120 2.14 12.86 -4.57
C TRP A 120 1.87 12.99 -6.07
N ALA A 121 2.19 11.93 -6.80
CA ALA A 121 1.79 11.76 -8.21
C ALA A 121 0.78 10.64 -8.28
N SER A 122 -0.30 10.83 -9.04
CA SER A 122 -1.31 9.79 -9.25
C SER A 122 -1.01 9.03 -10.54
N HIS A 123 -0.99 7.71 -10.43
CA HIS A 123 -0.89 6.79 -11.57
C HIS A 123 -2.18 6.00 -11.76
N SER A 124 -3.24 6.38 -11.06
CA SER A 124 -4.51 5.64 -11.04
C SER A 124 -5.11 5.49 -12.44
N ALA A 125 -5.04 6.53 -13.26
CA ALA A 125 -5.59 6.51 -14.62
C ALA A 125 -4.80 5.60 -15.57
N GLU A 126 -3.60 5.17 -15.20
CA GLU A 126 -2.77 4.33 -16.06
C GLU A 126 -3.22 2.87 -16.05
N GLY A 127 -3.91 2.45 -14.98
CA GLY A 127 -4.53 1.14 -14.91
C GLY A 127 -3.54 0.01 -15.21
N THR A 128 -3.88 -0.83 -16.20
CA THR A 128 -3.06 -1.99 -16.55
C THR A 128 -1.70 -1.63 -17.13
N ARG A 129 -1.49 -0.40 -17.55
CA ARG A 129 -0.16 0.04 -17.98
C ARG A 129 0.80 0.18 -16.82
N PHE A 130 0.27 0.41 -15.62
CA PHE A 130 1.08 0.58 -14.43
C PHE A 130 1.07 -0.65 -13.53
N PHE A 131 -0.09 -1.29 -13.35
CA PHE A 131 -0.26 -2.42 -12.44
C PHE A 131 -0.86 -3.60 -13.20
N LYS A 132 -0.18 -4.76 -13.15
CA LYS A 132 -0.62 -5.97 -13.83
C LYS A 132 -0.73 -7.13 -12.86
N LEU A 133 -1.73 -7.96 -13.09
CA LEU A 133 -1.86 -9.23 -12.38
C LEU A 133 -1.20 -10.30 -13.23
N GLU A 134 -0.25 -11.03 -12.64
CA GLU A 134 0.46 -12.10 -13.31
C GLU A 134 0.00 -13.47 -12.76
N GLY A 135 0.43 -14.54 -13.40
CA GLY A 135 0.14 -15.90 -12.95
C GLY A 135 -1.13 -16.50 -13.51
N GLY A 136 -1.64 -15.95 -14.58
CA GLY A 136 -2.75 -16.55 -15.33
C GLY A 136 -4.10 -16.46 -14.64
N SER A 137 -4.24 -15.56 -13.73
CA SER A 137 -5.52 -15.36 -13.05
C SER A 137 -6.44 -14.43 -13.82
#